data_91e5796ee816ad0546541f9b3a74fee0
#
_entry.id   91e5796ee816ad0546541f9b3a74fee0
#
_cell.length_a   1.000
_cell.length_b   1.000
_cell.length_c   1.000
_cell.angle_alpha   90.00
_cell.angle_beta   90.00
_cell.angle_gamma   90.00
#
_symmetry.space_group_name_H-M   'P 1'
#
loop_
_entity.id
_entity.type
_entity.pdbx_description
1 polymer ?
#
loop_
_entity_poly.entity_id
_entity_poly.type
_entity_poly.pdbx_seq_one_letter_code
_entity_poly.pdbx_strand_id
1 'polypeptide(L)'
;GYGKHFKGTINGMETYLKTLDRLEPGDNAGVLVKGVNREQLRRGMAIVSPGSVKPALKVEANIYILTDEEGGTGKPLKHMGQNMIFCRTFDCMAATIYKDEKDRILPGENGLMNFVFRVPMVIEEGDRFTVRAGKTTVGTGIVTKVYDELTEDQVAEWFDTKASLKKPL
;
A
#
# COMPACT_ATOMS: atom_id res chain seq x y z
N GLY A 1 -3.98 7.81 -6.14
CA GLY A 1 -2.95 7.38 -5.18
C GLY A 1 -1.88 8.43 -4.96
N TYR A 2 -1.05 8.26 -3.95
CA TYR A 2 0.01 9.21 -3.56
C TYR A 2 -0.53 10.62 -3.18
N GLY A 3 -1.73 10.71 -2.60
CA GLY A 3 -2.37 11.98 -2.23
C GLY A 3 -2.83 12.83 -3.42
N LYS A 4 -2.71 12.34 -4.65
CA LYS A 4 -3.07 13.09 -5.85
C LYS A 4 -4.31 12.52 -6.53
N HIS A 5 -5.20 13.41 -6.94
CA HIS A 5 -6.43 13.09 -7.66
C HIS A 5 -6.48 13.90 -8.95
N PHE A 6 -6.72 13.21 -10.04
CA PHE A 6 -6.90 13.83 -11.36
C PHE A 6 -8.21 13.35 -11.97
N LYS A 7 -8.87 14.23 -12.71
CA LYS A 7 -10.02 13.88 -13.54
C LYS A 7 -9.57 13.86 -14.98
N GLY A 8 -9.87 12.80 -15.69
CA GLY A 8 -9.58 12.63 -17.10
C GLY A 8 -10.64 11.83 -17.81
N THR A 9 -10.62 11.88 -19.11
CA THR A 9 -11.49 11.06 -19.97
C THR A 9 -10.63 10.10 -20.74
N ILE A 10 -11.00 8.83 -20.76
CA ILE A 10 -10.36 7.81 -21.60
C ILE A 10 -10.87 8.00 -23.03
N ASN A 11 -9.97 8.33 -23.95
CA ASN A 11 -10.26 8.58 -25.35
C ASN A 11 -9.88 7.41 -26.26
N GLY A 12 -9.15 6.44 -25.78
CA GLY A 12 -8.76 5.26 -26.53
C GLY A 12 -7.99 4.28 -25.68
N MET A 13 -8.05 3.04 -26.05
CA MET A 13 -7.31 1.94 -25.46
C MET A 13 -6.69 1.10 -26.57
N GLU A 14 -5.45 0.66 -26.38
CA GLU A 14 -4.75 -0.18 -27.33
C GLU A 14 -3.90 -1.24 -26.65
N THR A 15 -3.73 -2.35 -27.30
CA THR A 15 -2.76 -3.38 -26.93
C THR A 15 -2.07 -3.89 -28.20
N TYR A 16 -0.75 -4.01 -28.19
CA TYR A 16 0.04 -4.46 -29.34
C TYR A 16 -0.36 -3.80 -30.67
N LEU A 17 -0.55 -2.46 -30.66
CA LEU A 17 -0.97 -1.65 -31.82
C LEU A 17 -2.38 -1.95 -32.35
N LYS A 18 -3.21 -2.63 -31.57
CA LYS A 18 -4.63 -2.87 -31.89
C LYS A 18 -5.50 -2.04 -30.96
N THR A 19 -6.41 -1.26 -31.53
CA THR A 19 -7.42 -0.52 -30.78
C THR A 19 -8.41 -1.50 -30.14
N LEU A 20 -8.75 -1.24 -28.87
CA LEU A 20 -9.71 -2.04 -28.11
C LEU A 20 -10.86 -1.17 -27.63
N ASP A 21 -12.06 -1.73 -27.68
CA ASP A 21 -13.25 -1.12 -27.11
C ASP A 21 -13.43 -1.49 -25.62
N ARG A 22 -12.81 -2.58 -25.20
CA ARG A 22 -12.91 -3.12 -23.83
C ARG A 22 -11.60 -3.78 -23.40
N LEU A 23 -11.29 -3.65 -22.12
CA LEU A 23 -10.20 -4.37 -21.43
C LEU A 23 -10.78 -5.34 -20.43
N GLU A 24 -10.20 -6.52 -20.34
CA GLU A 24 -10.56 -7.53 -19.35
C GLU A 24 -9.53 -7.56 -18.21
N PRO A 25 -9.92 -8.04 -17.00
CA PRO A 25 -8.96 -8.23 -15.90
C PRO A 25 -7.78 -9.11 -16.32
N GLY A 26 -6.57 -8.58 -16.13
CA GLY A 26 -5.32 -9.25 -16.52
C GLY A 26 -4.71 -8.70 -17.82
N ASP A 27 -5.45 -7.89 -18.59
CA ASP A 27 -4.93 -7.29 -19.80
C ASP A 27 -3.91 -6.17 -19.51
N ASN A 28 -2.92 -6.07 -20.37
CA ASN A 28 -2.01 -4.93 -20.46
C ASN A 28 -2.38 -4.05 -21.64
N ALA A 29 -2.60 -2.78 -21.40
CA ALA A 29 -2.99 -1.85 -22.46
C ALA A 29 -2.38 -0.46 -22.29
N GLY A 30 -2.17 0.21 -23.42
CA GLY A 30 -1.96 1.66 -23.48
C GLY A 30 -3.31 2.36 -23.39
N VAL A 31 -3.44 3.32 -22.49
CA VAL A 31 -4.68 4.09 -22.30
C VAL A 31 -4.40 5.56 -22.59
N LEU A 32 -5.12 6.11 -23.57
CA LEU A 32 -5.07 7.53 -23.89
C LEU A 32 -6.04 8.29 -22.99
N VAL A 33 -5.49 9.06 -22.05
CA VAL A 33 -6.26 9.88 -21.10
C VAL A 33 -6.15 11.35 -21.46
N LYS A 34 -7.30 12.00 -21.72
CA LYS A 34 -7.38 13.45 -21.92
C LYS A 34 -7.60 14.16 -20.57
N GLY A 35 -6.95 15.31 -20.39
CA GLY A 35 -7.09 16.14 -19.17
C GLY A 35 -6.07 15.87 -18.09
N VAL A 36 -5.11 14.95 -18.34
CA VAL A 36 -4.01 14.65 -17.41
C VAL A 36 -2.70 14.63 -18.17
N ASN A 37 -1.68 15.31 -17.66
CA ASN A 37 -0.35 15.31 -18.25
C ASN A 37 0.45 14.09 -17.79
N ARG A 38 1.28 13.53 -18.69
CA ARG A 38 2.12 12.36 -18.39
C ARG A 38 3.02 12.58 -17.16
N GLU A 39 3.55 13.76 -16.97
CA GLU A 39 4.42 14.12 -15.84
C GLU A 39 3.71 14.09 -14.46
N GLN A 40 2.38 14.16 -14.47
CA GLN A 40 1.56 14.07 -13.27
C GLN A 40 1.32 12.62 -12.84
N LEU A 41 1.52 11.67 -13.75
CA LEU A 41 1.28 10.25 -13.53
C LEU A 41 2.55 9.53 -13.10
N ARG A 42 2.39 8.56 -12.23
CA ARG A 42 3.48 7.67 -11.82
C ARG A 42 2.97 6.25 -11.62
N ARG A 43 3.88 5.28 -11.68
CA ARG A 43 3.58 3.89 -11.37
C ARG A 43 2.96 3.78 -9.97
N GLY A 44 1.95 2.94 -9.82
CA GLY A 44 1.21 2.75 -8.58
C GLY A 44 -0.03 3.63 -8.43
N MET A 45 -0.27 4.57 -9.36
CA MET A 45 -1.56 5.23 -9.47
C MET A 45 -2.57 4.30 -10.13
N ALA A 46 -3.85 4.42 -9.73
CA ALA A 46 -4.95 3.66 -10.30
C ALA A 46 -5.88 4.58 -11.10
N ILE A 47 -6.40 4.09 -12.23
CA ILE A 47 -7.51 4.67 -12.96
C ILE A 47 -8.77 3.98 -12.45
N VAL A 48 -9.70 4.75 -11.94
CA VAL A 48 -10.94 4.24 -11.34
C VAL A 48 -12.13 5.07 -11.81
N SER A 49 -13.32 4.50 -11.75
CA SER A 49 -14.54 5.27 -11.96
C SER A 49 -14.66 6.35 -10.89
N PRO A 50 -15.17 7.56 -11.23
CA PRO A 50 -15.33 8.62 -10.25
C PRO A 50 -16.13 8.17 -9.03
N GLY A 51 -15.52 8.30 -7.83
CA GLY A 51 -16.15 7.94 -6.55
C GLY A 51 -16.19 6.46 -6.20
N SER A 52 -15.65 5.56 -7.04
CA SER A 52 -15.66 4.11 -6.76
C SER A 52 -14.66 3.67 -5.69
N VAL A 53 -13.54 4.35 -5.58
CA VAL A 53 -12.48 4.01 -4.61
C VAL A 53 -11.97 5.27 -3.92
N LYS A 54 -11.77 5.18 -2.62
CA LYS A 54 -11.11 6.23 -1.83
C LYS A 54 -9.69 5.75 -1.48
N PRO A 55 -8.66 6.59 -1.68
CA PRO A 55 -7.33 6.30 -1.17
C PRO A 55 -7.35 6.24 0.36
N ALA A 56 -6.65 5.27 0.92
CA ALA A 56 -6.58 5.04 2.35
C ALA A 56 -5.16 5.27 2.89
N LEU A 57 -5.08 5.72 4.15
CA LEU A 57 -3.84 5.89 4.90
C LEU A 57 -3.60 4.73 5.87
N LYS A 58 -4.66 4.04 6.32
CA LYS A 58 -4.56 2.96 7.29
C LYS A 58 -5.31 1.73 6.84
N VAL A 59 -4.68 0.58 7.00
CA VAL A 59 -5.30 -0.72 6.78
C VAL A 59 -5.00 -1.66 7.94
N GLU A 60 -5.91 -2.59 8.21
CA GLU A 60 -5.64 -3.79 8.99
C GLU A 60 -5.43 -4.95 8.02
N ALA A 61 -4.50 -5.80 8.33
CA ALA A 61 -4.19 -6.94 7.48
C ALA A 61 -3.82 -8.17 8.32
N ASN A 62 -4.16 -9.34 7.80
CA ASN A 62 -3.58 -10.58 8.28
C ASN A 62 -2.23 -10.78 7.59
N ILE A 63 -1.16 -10.84 8.37
CA ILE A 63 0.21 -10.95 7.87
C ILE A 63 0.86 -12.24 8.35
N TYR A 64 1.65 -12.86 7.48
CA TYR A 64 2.59 -13.92 7.79
C TYR A 64 4.00 -13.36 7.81
N ILE A 65 4.75 -13.59 8.88
CA ILE A 65 6.15 -13.18 9.00
C ILE A 65 7.06 -14.33 8.57
N LEU A 66 7.89 -14.08 7.56
CA LEU A 66 8.81 -15.09 7.02
C LEU A 66 9.88 -15.46 8.05
N THR A 67 10.15 -16.77 8.12
CA THR A 67 11.29 -17.31 8.89
C THR A 67 12.61 -17.01 8.19
N ASP A 68 13.72 -17.24 8.88
CA ASP A 68 15.06 -17.11 8.31
C ASP A 68 15.29 -18.12 7.18
N GLU A 69 14.78 -19.34 7.34
CA GLU A 69 14.83 -20.41 6.33
C GLU A 69 14.05 -20.07 5.05
N GLU A 70 12.99 -19.27 5.15
CA GLU A 70 12.20 -18.74 4.03
C GLU A 70 12.81 -17.48 3.38
N GLY A 71 13.98 -17.06 3.85
CA GLY A 71 14.69 -15.88 3.36
C GLY A 71 14.24 -14.57 4.04
N GLY A 72 13.52 -14.67 5.14
CA GLY A 72 13.19 -13.54 6.02
C GLY A 72 14.40 -13.06 6.84
N THR A 73 14.12 -12.30 7.87
CA THR A 73 15.16 -11.79 8.79
C THR A 73 15.20 -12.55 10.12
N GLY A 74 14.34 -13.56 10.31
CA GLY A 74 14.20 -14.28 11.57
C GLY A 74 13.78 -13.38 12.75
N LYS A 75 13.26 -12.18 12.49
CA LYS A 75 12.88 -11.21 13.52
C LYS A 75 11.46 -10.70 13.28
N PRO A 76 10.68 -10.45 14.36
CA PRO A 76 9.37 -9.83 14.22
C PRO A 76 9.51 -8.38 13.70
N LEU A 77 8.46 -7.88 13.08
CA LEU A 77 8.38 -6.46 12.74
C LEU A 77 8.34 -5.64 14.04
N LYS A 78 8.97 -4.47 14.03
CA LYS A 78 8.95 -3.59 15.19
C LYS A 78 7.67 -2.77 15.22
N HIS A 79 7.10 -2.57 16.41
CA HIS A 79 6.08 -1.54 16.62
C HIS A 79 6.60 -0.18 16.16
N MET A 80 5.80 0.59 15.44
CA MET A 80 6.20 1.85 14.78
C MET A 80 7.40 1.71 13.82
N GLY A 81 7.78 0.47 13.47
CA GLY A 81 8.81 0.21 12.47
C GLY A 81 8.36 0.61 11.08
N GLN A 82 9.23 1.28 10.33
CA GLN A 82 8.96 1.69 8.97
C GLN A 82 9.45 0.64 7.99
N ASN A 83 8.53 0.12 7.17
CA ASN A 83 8.79 -0.90 6.18
C ASN A 83 8.17 -0.51 4.83
N MET A 84 8.74 -1.02 3.75
CA MET A 84 8.20 -0.81 2.42
C MET A 84 7.13 -1.85 2.13
N ILE A 85 5.93 -1.39 1.80
CA ILE A 85 4.81 -2.23 1.35
C ILE A 85 4.74 -2.19 -0.17
N PHE A 86 4.71 -3.39 -0.78
CA PHE A 86 4.51 -3.58 -2.21
C PHE A 86 3.16 -4.22 -2.43
N CYS A 87 2.26 -3.52 -3.09
CA CYS A 87 0.93 -4.00 -3.40
C CYS A 87 0.54 -3.60 -4.82
N ARG A 88 0.00 -4.54 -5.60
CA ARG A 88 -0.32 -4.30 -7.02
C ARG A 88 0.90 -3.71 -7.75
N THR A 89 0.82 -2.48 -8.20
CA THR A 89 1.90 -1.77 -8.92
C THR A 89 2.58 -0.68 -8.10
N PHE A 90 2.13 -0.44 -6.86
CA PHE A 90 2.72 0.58 -6.00
C PHE A 90 3.69 0.01 -4.97
N ASP A 91 4.59 0.87 -4.55
CA ASP A 91 5.39 0.73 -3.34
C ASP A 91 5.22 1.97 -2.47
N CYS A 92 4.98 1.76 -1.18
CA CYS A 92 4.80 2.85 -0.22
C CYS A 92 5.38 2.46 1.14
N MET A 93 6.03 3.41 1.77
CA MET A 93 6.47 3.23 3.15
C MET A 93 5.26 3.23 4.08
N ALA A 94 5.23 2.26 5.00
CA ALA A 94 4.20 2.19 6.02
C ALA A 94 4.82 1.91 7.39
N ALA A 95 4.23 2.49 8.43
CA ALA A 95 4.50 2.16 9.80
C ALA A 95 3.66 0.95 10.21
N THR A 96 4.29 0.00 10.91
CA THR A 96 3.63 -1.19 11.46
C THR A 96 3.14 -0.91 12.87
N ILE A 97 1.87 -1.24 13.17
CA ILE A 97 1.27 -0.95 14.47
C ILE A 97 0.62 -2.20 15.03
N TYR A 98 1.08 -2.64 16.18
CA TYR A 98 0.40 -3.63 17.01
C TYR A 98 -0.70 -2.97 17.84
N LYS A 99 -1.78 -3.68 18.11
CA LYS A 99 -2.83 -3.23 19.06
C LYS A 99 -2.29 -3.21 20.50
N ASP A 100 -1.52 -4.22 20.87
CA ASP A 100 -0.80 -4.33 22.13
C ASP A 100 0.62 -4.83 21.80
N GLU A 101 1.62 -4.40 22.57
CA GLU A 101 3.00 -4.91 22.44
C GLU A 101 3.12 -6.42 22.68
N LYS A 102 2.16 -7.00 23.39
CA LYS A 102 2.06 -8.46 23.63
C LYS A 102 1.63 -9.23 22.39
N ASP A 103 1.00 -8.55 21.42
CA ASP A 103 0.50 -9.16 20.18
C ASP A 103 1.58 -9.24 19.09
N ARG A 104 2.84 -9.32 19.46
CA ARG A 104 3.94 -9.48 18.50
C ARG A 104 3.79 -10.79 17.74
N ILE A 105 3.75 -10.67 16.42
CA ILE A 105 3.75 -11.81 15.51
C ILE A 105 5.22 -12.24 15.32
N LEU A 106 5.53 -13.49 15.65
CA LEU A 106 6.85 -14.05 15.51
C LEU A 106 7.06 -14.60 14.07
N PRO A 107 8.34 -14.76 13.63
CA PRO A 107 8.63 -15.45 12.38
C PRO A 107 8.00 -16.86 12.35
N GLY A 108 7.32 -17.18 11.24
CA GLY A 108 6.54 -18.40 11.07
C GLY A 108 5.09 -18.31 11.55
N GLU A 109 4.67 -17.19 12.09
CA GLU A 109 3.31 -16.99 12.57
C GLU A 109 2.50 -16.05 11.68
N ASN A 110 1.18 -16.21 11.76
CA ASN A 110 0.19 -15.30 11.19
C ASN A 110 -0.44 -14.45 12.30
N GLY A 111 -0.81 -13.22 11.97
CA GLY A 111 -1.54 -12.38 12.90
C GLY A 111 -2.08 -11.11 12.27
N LEU A 112 -2.98 -10.43 12.99
CA LEU A 112 -3.53 -9.15 12.58
C LEU A 112 -2.60 -8.00 12.96
N MET A 113 -2.34 -7.13 12.01
CA MET A 113 -1.50 -5.96 12.19
C MET A 113 -2.08 -4.76 11.44
N ASN A 114 -1.91 -3.57 11.99
CA ASN A 114 -2.24 -2.34 11.30
C ASN A 114 -1.00 -1.79 10.59
N PHE A 115 -1.25 -1.26 9.39
CA PHE A 115 -0.27 -0.54 8.59
C PHE A 115 -0.78 0.87 8.34
N VAL A 116 0.07 1.87 8.58
CA VAL A 116 -0.22 3.26 8.27
C VAL A 116 0.73 3.71 7.18
N PHE A 117 0.19 4.01 6.03
CA PHE A 117 0.94 4.46 4.86
C PHE A 117 1.39 5.91 5.02
N ARG A 118 2.56 6.21 4.52
CA ARG A 118 3.10 7.58 4.52
C ARG A 118 2.27 8.56 3.69
N VAL A 119 1.62 8.08 2.65
CA VAL A 119 0.74 8.84 1.75
C VAL A 119 -0.48 7.99 1.40
N PRO A 120 -1.63 8.61 1.07
CA PRO A 120 -2.84 7.87 0.72
C PRO A 120 -2.65 7.00 -0.52
N MET A 121 -2.92 5.70 -0.38
CA MET A 121 -2.80 4.72 -1.45
C MET A 121 -4.14 4.11 -1.80
N VAL A 122 -4.29 3.73 -3.08
CA VAL A 122 -5.46 2.96 -3.53
C VAL A 122 -5.22 1.50 -3.17
N ILE A 123 -5.90 1.05 -2.13
CA ILE A 123 -5.84 -0.30 -1.59
C ILE A 123 -7.22 -0.71 -1.10
N GLU A 124 -7.58 -1.97 -1.28
CA GLU A 124 -8.91 -2.51 -0.98
C GLU A 124 -8.80 -3.77 -0.13
N GLU A 125 -9.90 -4.14 0.52
CA GLU A 125 -9.99 -5.40 1.23
C GLU A 125 -9.80 -6.57 0.27
N GLY A 126 -9.02 -7.57 0.70
CA GLY A 126 -8.61 -8.69 -0.14
C GLY A 126 -7.32 -8.49 -0.94
N ASP A 127 -6.79 -7.27 -0.98
CA ASP A 127 -5.50 -7.02 -1.65
C ASP A 127 -4.36 -7.75 -0.95
N ARG A 128 -3.54 -8.43 -1.75
CA ARG A 128 -2.31 -9.07 -1.30
C ARG A 128 -1.15 -8.10 -1.40
N PHE A 129 -0.28 -8.13 -0.41
CA PHE A 129 0.91 -7.29 -0.38
C PHE A 129 2.11 -8.01 0.22
N THR A 130 3.28 -7.45 -0.03
CA THR A 130 4.56 -7.92 0.51
C THR A 130 5.20 -6.81 1.33
N VAL A 131 5.76 -7.17 2.48
CA VAL A 131 6.48 -6.27 3.37
C VAL A 131 7.98 -6.50 3.21
N ARG A 132 8.74 -5.42 2.99
CA ARG A 132 10.20 -5.47 2.89
C ARG A 132 10.85 -4.54 3.91
N ALA A 133 11.83 -5.07 4.60
CA ALA A 133 12.76 -4.32 5.44
C ALA A 133 14.09 -4.17 4.67
N GLY A 134 14.33 -2.98 4.15
CA GLY A 134 15.45 -2.74 3.24
C GLY A 134 15.35 -3.58 1.97
N LYS A 135 16.29 -4.49 1.76
CA LYS A 135 16.33 -5.37 0.57
C LYS A 135 15.65 -6.74 0.79
N THR A 136 15.32 -7.08 2.03
CA THR A 136 14.80 -8.40 2.41
C THR A 136 13.28 -8.37 2.51
N THR A 137 12.60 -9.36 1.92
CA THR A 137 11.18 -9.61 2.16
C THR A 137 11.02 -10.23 3.52
N VAL A 138 10.22 -9.62 4.39
CA VAL A 138 10.06 -10.05 5.78
C VAL A 138 8.67 -10.58 6.09
N GLY A 139 7.73 -10.37 5.20
CA GLY A 139 6.37 -10.89 5.36
C GLY A 139 5.50 -10.68 4.13
N THR A 140 4.38 -11.35 4.14
CA THR A 140 3.31 -11.22 3.14
C THR A 140 1.97 -11.15 3.85
N GLY A 141 1.01 -10.42 3.30
CA GLY A 141 -0.27 -10.25 3.96
C GLY A 141 -1.43 -10.04 2.99
N ILE A 142 -2.62 -10.08 3.58
CA ILE A 142 -3.88 -9.78 2.90
C ILE A 142 -4.61 -8.72 3.72
N VAL A 143 -5.06 -7.67 3.07
CA VAL A 143 -5.84 -6.60 3.70
C VAL A 143 -7.19 -7.14 4.15
N THR A 144 -7.51 -6.98 5.42
CA THR A 144 -8.79 -7.42 6.02
C THR A 144 -9.74 -6.26 6.24
N LYS A 145 -9.20 -5.05 6.41
CA LYS A 145 -10.02 -3.85 6.62
C LYS A 145 -9.28 -2.59 6.19
N VAL A 146 -10.03 -1.65 5.59
CA VAL A 146 -9.55 -0.32 5.21
C VAL A 146 -10.19 0.72 6.12
N TYR A 147 -9.40 1.70 6.59
CA TYR A 147 -9.87 2.75 7.51
C TYR A 147 -9.78 4.12 6.85
N ASP A 148 -10.87 4.90 6.94
CA ASP A 148 -10.99 6.26 6.38
C ASP A 148 -10.66 7.37 7.42
N GLU A 149 -10.22 7.01 8.63
CA GLU A 149 -10.24 7.90 9.82
C GLU A 149 -9.00 8.78 10.00
N LEU A 150 -7.95 8.63 9.16
CA LEU A 150 -6.71 9.39 9.32
C LEU A 150 -6.56 10.47 8.25
N THR A 151 -6.06 11.64 8.68
CA THR A 151 -5.63 12.71 7.77
C THR A 151 -4.14 12.62 7.47
N GLU A 152 -3.70 13.21 6.35
CA GLU A 152 -2.28 13.24 5.96
C GLU A 152 -1.43 13.94 7.03
N ASP A 153 -1.93 14.98 7.68
CA ASP A 153 -1.22 15.70 8.74
C ASP A 153 -0.97 14.83 9.98
N GLN A 154 -1.97 14.03 10.39
CA GLN A 154 -1.80 13.10 11.51
C GLN A 154 -0.76 12.02 11.20
N VAL A 155 -0.69 11.58 9.95
CA VAL A 155 0.25 10.55 9.52
C VAL A 155 1.66 11.12 9.37
N ALA A 156 1.82 12.37 8.91
CA ALA A 156 3.12 13.01 8.76
C ALA A 156 3.94 12.99 10.06
N GLU A 157 3.27 13.19 11.22
CA GLU A 157 3.93 13.11 12.53
C GLU A 157 4.54 11.73 12.84
N TRP A 158 4.01 10.64 12.27
CA TRP A 158 4.51 9.28 12.53
C TRP A 158 5.76 8.93 11.72
N PHE A 159 5.97 9.66 10.63
CA PHE A 159 7.14 9.49 9.77
C PHE A 159 8.24 10.53 10.03
N ASP A 160 7.97 11.53 10.87
CA ASP A 160 9.00 12.47 11.32
C ASP A 160 9.84 11.82 12.43
N THR A 161 11.10 11.56 12.11
CA THR A 161 12.05 10.79 12.96
C THR A 161 12.27 11.43 14.35
N LYS A 162 11.97 12.73 14.51
CA LYS A 162 12.10 13.43 15.78
C LYS A 162 10.83 13.39 16.64
N ALA A 163 9.66 13.22 16.04
CA ALA A 163 8.37 13.16 16.73
C ALA A 163 8.02 11.73 17.20
N SER A 164 8.43 10.70 16.46
CA SER A 164 8.13 9.29 16.77
C SER A 164 8.82 8.79 18.07
N LEU A 165 9.86 9.47 18.53
CA LEU A 165 10.55 9.16 19.79
C LEU A 165 9.92 9.81 21.04
N LYS A 166 8.88 10.66 20.88
CA LYS A 166 8.31 11.46 21.96
C LYS A 166 6.85 11.16 22.33
N LYS A 167 6.15 10.28 21.62
CA LYS A 167 4.76 9.93 21.97
C LYS A 167 4.73 8.70 22.87
N PRO A 168 4.25 8.83 24.14
CA PRO A 168 3.80 7.68 24.91
C PRO A 168 2.58 7.06 24.23
N LEU A 169 2.45 5.75 24.40
CA LEU A 169 1.31 4.91 23.98
C LEU A 169 -0.03 5.46 24.48
#